data_6ac537e13a22d7969faf6f660ee2de03
#
_entry.id   6ac537e13a22d7969faf6f660ee2de03
#
_cell.length_a   1.000
_cell.length_b   1.000
_cell.length_c   1.000
_cell.angle_alpha   90.00
_cell.angle_beta   90.00
_cell.angle_gamma   90.00
#
_symmetry.space_group_name_H-M   'P 1'
#
loop_
_entity.id
_entity.type
_entity.pdbx_description
1 polymer ?
#
loop_
_entity_poly.entity_id
_entity_poly.type
_entity_poly.pdbx_seq_one_letter_code
_entity_poly.pdbx_strand_id
1 'polypeptide(L)'
;LLVTRSKKRSTETVLKWLCTKLQKNNTVLLDFTRQELFDLNETALWVIMDPWEDQENRINMTPDIDPGIINAFNKPIMDKILAYLPNMKHPIVITDHIKHSPERLKTLFWISHYQKHAGVHTFKDYMLKKKLSKVIFCGFHESNCVINRRLGYNKMSKHYDCYISWELTCPYPVTDWQTIQKNQREMKKYKYVKFE
;
A
#
# COMPACT_ATOMS: atom_id res chain seq x y z
N LEU A 1 -2.00 -33.62 -17.63
CA LEU A 1 -3.06 -32.59 -17.58
C LEU A 1 -3.70 -32.44 -16.19
N LEU A 2 -3.70 -33.46 -15.33
CA LEU A 2 -4.27 -33.43 -13.97
C LEU A 2 -3.35 -32.75 -12.95
N VAL A 3 -2.04 -32.71 -13.16
CA VAL A 3 -1.04 -32.14 -12.23
C VAL A 3 -1.09 -30.60 -12.24
N THR A 4 -1.40 -29.98 -13.38
CA THR A 4 -1.46 -28.52 -13.50
C THR A 4 -2.70 -27.91 -12.82
N ARG A 5 -3.85 -28.59 -12.82
CA ARG A 5 -5.06 -28.13 -12.12
C ARG A 5 -4.94 -28.22 -10.60
N SER A 6 -4.24 -29.22 -10.08
CA SER A 6 -4.01 -29.35 -8.62
C SER A 6 -3.10 -28.23 -8.07
N LYS A 7 -2.01 -27.89 -8.78
CA LYS A 7 -1.12 -26.79 -8.40
C LYS A 7 -1.83 -25.43 -8.40
N LYS A 8 -2.66 -25.14 -9.38
CA LYS A 8 -3.38 -23.87 -9.49
C LYS A 8 -4.38 -23.66 -8.34
N ARG A 9 -5.14 -24.72 -7.96
CA ARG A 9 -6.06 -24.67 -6.81
C ARG A 9 -5.33 -24.50 -5.47
N SER A 10 -4.19 -25.15 -5.28
CA SER A 10 -3.41 -25.04 -4.04
C SER A 10 -2.87 -23.62 -3.85
N THR A 11 -2.39 -22.98 -4.91
CA THR A 11 -1.87 -21.61 -4.87
C THR A 11 -2.97 -20.60 -4.54
N GLU A 12 -4.12 -20.67 -5.20
CA GLU A 12 -5.25 -19.78 -4.92
C GLU A 12 -5.83 -19.99 -3.51
N THR A 13 -5.90 -21.24 -3.05
CA THR A 13 -6.35 -21.57 -1.69
C THR A 13 -5.36 -21.08 -0.64
N VAL A 14 -4.05 -21.24 -0.88
CA VAL A 14 -2.98 -20.74 -0.01
C VAL A 14 -3.02 -19.21 0.05
N LEU A 15 -3.19 -18.54 -1.07
CA LEU A 15 -3.27 -17.08 -1.14
C LEU A 15 -4.51 -16.53 -0.44
N LYS A 16 -5.70 -17.14 -0.61
CA LYS A 16 -6.92 -16.79 0.13
C LYS A 16 -6.75 -17.02 1.63
N TRP A 17 -6.16 -18.15 2.02
CA TRP A 17 -5.88 -18.47 3.42
C TRP A 17 -4.86 -17.49 4.03
N LEU A 18 -3.83 -17.08 3.27
CA LEU A 18 -2.84 -16.09 3.69
C LEU A 18 -3.46 -14.70 3.89
N CYS A 19 -4.26 -14.24 2.96
CA CYS A 19 -5.00 -12.98 3.11
C CYS A 19 -5.91 -13.02 4.35
N THR A 20 -6.62 -14.14 4.58
CA THR A 20 -7.51 -14.30 5.72
C THR A 20 -6.77 -14.44 7.05
N LYS A 21 -5.63 -15.13 7.08
CA LYS A 21 -4.81 -15.30 8.31
C LYS A 21 -3.93 -14.11 8.63
N LEU A 22 -3.38 -13.43 7.63
CA LEU A 22 -2.69 -12.16 7.82
C LEU A 22 -3.63 -11.11 8.44
N GLN A 23 -4.90 -11.14 8.03
CA GLN A 23 -5.94 -10.27 8.59
C GLN A 23 -6.28 -10.58 10.06
N LYS A 24 -6.17 -11.84 10.52
CA LYS A 24 -6.73 -12.22 11.82
C LYS A 24 -5.74 -12.25 12.99
N ASN A 25 -4.45 -12.46 12.80
CA ASN A 25 -3.63 -12.96 13.92
C ASN A 25 -2.40 -12.13 14.33
N ASN A 26 -1.98 -11.06 13.64
CA ASN A 26 -0.69 -10.46 13.98
C ASN A 26 -0.54 -8.94 13.79
N THR A 27 -1.56 -8.22 13.40
CA THR A 27 -1.49 -6.76 13.30
C THR A 27 -2.04 -6.14 14.57
N VAL A 28 -1.27 -5.28 15.20
CA VAL A 28 -1.80 -4.37 16.22
C VAL A 28 -2.53 -3.27 15.46
N LEU A 29 -3.81 -3.50 15.19
CA LEU A 29 -4.70 -2.42 14.74
C LEU A 29 -4.84 -1.46 15.91
N LEU A 30 -4.62 -0.18 15.64
CA LEU A 30 -4.90 0.85 16.61
C LEU A 30 -6.42 1.00 16.72
N ASP A 31 -6.91 0.93 17.95
CA ASP A 31 -8.33 1.07 18.25
C ASP A 31 -8.66 2.57 18.36
N PHE A 32 -9.03 3.16 17.23
CA PHE A 32 -9.45 4.56 17.15
C PHE A 32 -10.97 4.64 17.26
N THR A 33 -11.44 5.61 18.02
CA THR A 33 -12.84 6.04 17.97
C THR A 33 -13.17 6.66 16.60
N ARG A 34 -14.45 6.76 16.25
CA ARG A 34 -14.89 7.43 15.01
C ARG A 34 -14.40 8.87 14.91
N GLN A 35 -14.37 9.59 16.03
CA GLN A 35 -13.90 10.99 16.07
C GLN A 35 -12.40 11.04 15.82
N GLU A 36 -11.60 10.18 16.41
CA GLU A 36 -10.16 10.12 16.18
C GLU A 36 -9.83 9.76 14.73
N LEU A 37 -10.60 8.86 14.10
CA LEU A 37 -10.46 8.55 12.67
C LEU A 37 -10.80 9.76 11.79
N PHE A 38 -11.86 10.49 12.13
CA PHE A 38 -12.23 11.71 11.44
C PHE A 38 -11.11 12.76 11.57
N ASP A 39 -10.63 13.02 12.75
CA ASP A 39 -9.57 14.00 13.02
C ASP A 39 -8.25 13.60 12.36
N LEU A 40 -7.94 12.29 12.33
CA LEU A 40 -6.79 11.75 11.62
C LEU A 40 -6.92 12.03 10.12
N ASN A 41 -8.07 11.74 9.52
CA ASN A 41 -8.32 11.97 8.10
C ASN A 41 -8.23 13.45 7.72
N GLU A 42 -8.75 14.36 8.56
CA GLU A 42 -8.71 15.82 8.33
C GLU A 42 -7.28 16.39 8.38
N THR A 43 -6.41 15.79 9.21
CA THR A 43 -5.08 16.34 9.51
C THR A 43 -3.93 15.56 8.89
N ALA A 44 -4.20 14.49 8.18
CA ALA A 44 -3.17 13.64 7.57
C ALA A 44 -3.08 13.81 6.06
N LEU A 45 -1.86 13.66 5.55
CA LEU A 45 -1.60 13.41 4.14
C LEU A 45 -1.90 11.95 3.82
N TRP A 46 -2.73 11.70 2.81
CA TRP A 46 -2.89 10.38 2.24
C TRP A 46 -1.86 10.13 1.14
N VAL A 47 -1.08 9.09 1.28
CA VAL A 47 -0.07 8.67 0.30
C VAL A 47 -0.52 7.38 -0.35
N ILE A 48 -0.88 7.47 -1.64
CA ILE A 48 -1.24 6.32 -2.48
C ILE A 48 0.03 5.88 -3.20
N MET A 49 0.57 4.74 -2.78
CA MET A 49 1.85 4.25 -3.24
C MET A 49 1.70 3.33 -4.45
N ASP A 50 2.42 3.64 -5.53
CA ASP A 50 2.53 2.80 -6.75
C ASP A 50 1.19 2.22 -7.27
N PRO A 51 0.13 3.05 -7.46
CA PRO A 51 -1.21 2.59 -7.82
C PRO A 51 -1.32 2.26 -9.32
N TRP A 52 -0.75 1.14 -9.75
CA TRP A 52 -0.73 0.75 -11.15
C TRP A 52 -1.87 -0.19 -11.50
N GLU A 53 -2.60 0.11 -12.58
CA GLU A 53 -3.66 -0.75 -13.11
C GLU A 53 -3.10 -1.98 -13.81
N ASP A 54 -1.99 -1.80 -14.53
CA ASP A 54 -1.36 -2.83 -15.35
C ASP A 54 0.00 -3.23 -14.79
N GLN A 55 0.03 -4.39 -14.17
CA GLN A 55 1.25 -4.98 -13.62
C GLN A 55 1.96 -5.89 -14.64
N GLU A 56 1.32 -6.24 -15.76
CA GLU A 56 1.88 -7.17 -16.75
C GLU A 56 3.18 -6.64 -17.37
N ASN A 57 3.27 -5.32 -17.55
CA ASN A 57 4.47 -4.68 -18.05
C ASN A 57 5.64 -4.61 -17.05
N ARG A 58 5.48 -5.18 -15.83
CA ARG A 58 6.48 -5.17 -14.77
C ARG A 58 6.97 -6.55 -14.33
N ILE A 59 6.78 -7.54 -15.15
CA ILE A 59 7.24 -8.93 -14.98
C ILE A 59 8.72 -9.02 -14.57
N ASN A 60 9.53 -8.04 -14.94
CA ASN A 60 10.95 -7.99 -14.58
C ASN A 60 11.24 -7.76 -13.08
N MET A 61 10.24 -7.41 -12.26
CA MET A 61 10.45 -7.15 -10.82
C MET A 61 10.17 -8.36 -9.92
N THR A 62 9.39 -9.32 -10.41
CA THR A 62 9.09 -10.58 -9.69
C THR A 62 8.94 -11.71 -10.69
N PRO A 63 10.06 -12.21 -11.25
CA PRO A 63 10.02 -13.21 -12.34
C PRO A 63 9.30 -14.52 -11.97
N ASP A 64 9.12 -14.78 -10.68
CA ASP A 64 8.57 -16.04 -10.17
C ASP A 64 7.06 -16.00 -9.89
N ILE A 65 6.40 -14.86 -10.07
CA ILE A 65 4.96 -14.71 -9.76
C ILE A 65 4.18 -14.47 -11.04
N ASP A 66 3.16 -15.30 -11.28
CA ASP A 66 2.22 -15.15 -12.40
C ASP A 66 1.55 -13.76 -12.35
N PRO A 67 1.66 -12.93 -13.40
CA PRO A 67 1.03 -11.62 -13.48
C PRO A 67 -0.47 -11.63 -13.21
N GLY A 68 -1.17 -12.70 -13.63
CA GLY A 68 -2.60 -12.86 -13.35
C GLY A 68 -2.91 -12.96 -11.86
N ILE A 69 -1.99 -13.55 -11.07
CA ILE A 69 -2.12 -13.60 -9.60
C ILE A 69 -1.94 -12.19 -9.02
N ILE A 70 -0.93 -11.45 -9.46
CA ILE A 70 -0.68 -10.08 -9.00
C ILE A 70 -1.91 -9.20 -9.28
N ASN A 71 -2.44 -9.26 -10.50
CA ASN A 71 -3.62 -8.47 -10.89
C ASN A 71 -4.87 -8.86 -10.07
N ALA A 72 -5.08 -10.14 -9.80
CA ALA A 72 -6.19 -10.62 -8.98
C ALA A 72 -6.13 -10.10 -7.53
N PHE A 73 -4.92 -9.84 -7.01
CA PHE A 73 -4.72 -9.24 -5.68
C PHE A 73 -4.86 -7.72 -5.69
N ASN A 74 -4.30 -7.09 -6.70
CA ASN A 74 -4.22 -5.63 -6.76
C ASN A 74 -5.58 -5.01 -7.08
N LYS A 75 -6.36 -5.61 -7.98
CA LYS A 75 -7.62 -5.04 -8.44
C LYS A 75 -8.62 -4.75 -7.30
N PRO A 76 -8.92 -5.66 -6.37
CA PRO A 76 -9.84 -5.37 -5.27
C PRO A 76 -9.38 -4.21 -4.38
N ILE A 77 -8.07 -4.07 -4.16
CA ILE A 77 -7.52 -2.96 -3.36
C ILE A 77 -7.59 -1.65 -4.15
N MET A 78 -7.29 -1.69 -5.46
CA MET A 78 -7.43 -0.52 -6.32
C MET A 78 -8.88 -0.02 -6.35
N ASP A 79 -9.83 -0.93 -6.52
CA ASP A 79 -11.27 -0.61 -6.51
C ASP A 79 -11.66 0.06 -5.17
N LYS A 80 -11.17 -0.43 -4.04
CA LYS A 80 -11.38 0.18 -2.72
C LYS A 80 -10.74 1.57 -2.60
N ILE A 81 -9.49 1.74 -3.05
CA ILE A 81 -8.82 3.04 -3.06
C ILE A 81 -9.64 4.05 -3.85
N LEU A 82 -10.09 3.69 -5.06
CA LEU A 82 -10.89 4.57 -5.92
C LEU A 82 -12.26 4.90 -5.32
N ALA A 83 -12.88 3.94 -4.63
CA ALA A 83 -14.14 4.15 -3.92
C ALA A 83 -13.96 5.07 -2.71
N TYR A 84 -12.85 4.92 -1.96
CA TYR A 84 -12.58 5.71 -0.77
C TYR A 84 -11.98 7.09 -1.07
N LEU A 85 -11.43 7.31 -2.28
CA LEU A 85 -10.73 8.54 -2.69
C LEU A 85 -11.51 9.86 -2.37
N PRO A 86 -12.83 9.93 -2.54
CA PRO A 86 -13.60 11.14 -2.19
C PRO A 86 -13.55 11.49 -0.69
N ASN A 87 -13.25 10.52 0.16
CA ASN A 87 -13.15 10.70 1.61
C ASN A 87 -11.74 11.11 2.07
N MET A 88 -10.72 10.96 1.23
CA MET A 88 -9.35 11.37 1.54
C MET A 88 -9.22 12.90 1.43
N LYS A 89 -8.81 13.58 2.50
CA LYS A 89 -8.73 15.06 2.50
C LYS A 89 -7.56 15.63 1.71
N HIS A 90 -6.41 15.01 1.81
CA HIS A 90 -5.17 15.47 1.18
C HIS A 90 -4.49 14.30 0.46
N PRO A 91 -5.08 13.75 -0.63
CA PRO A 91 -4.47 12.64 -1.34
C PRO A 91 -3.35 13.09 -2.26
N ILE A 92 -2.24 12.34 -2.25
CA ILE A 92 -1.17 12.42 -3.25
C ILE A 92 -0.82 11.02 -3.75
N VAL A 93 -0.19 10.97 -4.91
CA VAL A 93 0.36 9.72 -5.47
C VAL A 93 1.88 9.76 -5.38
N ILE A 94 2.49 8.66 -4.93
CA ILE A 94 3.94 8.46 -5.04
C ILE A 94 4.21 7.28 -5.96
N THR A 95 4.77 7.55 -7.13
CA THR A 95 5.04 6.54 -8.15
C THR A 95 6.04 7.04 -9.16
N ASP A 96 6.79 6.12 -9.77
CA ASP A 96 7.68 6.45 -10.90
C ASP A 96 6.97 6.37 -12.27
N HIS A 97 5.77 5.84 -12.28
CA HIS A 97 5.03 5.54 -13.51
C HIS A 97 3.57 5.96 -13.44
N ILE A 98 3.33 7.24 -13.23
CA ILE A 98 1.97 7.80 -13.12
C ILE A 98 1.08 7.46 -14.33
N LYS A 99 1.66 7.27 -15.51
CA LYS A 99 0.92 6.88 -16.74
C LYS A 99 0.20 5.55 -16.62
N HIS A 100 0.65 4.64 -15.73
CA HIS A 100 0.03 3.34 -15.47
C HIS A 100 -1.01 3.37 -14.34
N SER A 101 -1.21 4.52 -13.73
CA SER A 101 -2.23 4.69 -12.69
C SER A 101 -3.62 4.97 -13.30
N PRO A 102 -4.70 4.67 -12.58
CA PRO A 102 -6.06 5.05 -12.97
C PRO A 102 -6.17 6.55 -13.29
N GLU A 103 -6.99 6.93 -14.27
CA GLU A 103 -7.16 8.32 -14.68
C GLU A 103 -7.50 9.27 -13.52
N ARG A 104 -8.36 8.83 -12.59
CA ARG A 104 -8.71 9.62 -11.40
C ARG A 104 -7.51 9.92 -10.51
N LEU A 105 -6.52 9.04 -10.44
CA LEU A 105 -5.30 9.25 -9.65
C LEU A 105 -4.27 10.11 -10.38
N LYS A 106 -4.27 10.14 -11.71
CA LYS A 106 -3.38 10.99 -12.51
C LYS A 106 -3.66 12.48 -12.34
N THR A 107 -4.86 12.84 -11.89
CA THR A 107 -5.23 14.24 -11.63
C THR A 107 -4.73 14.75 -10.27
N LEU A 108 -4.26 13.87 -9.41
CA LEU A 108 -3.71 14.23 -8.10
C LEU A 108 -2.27 14.75 -8.22
N PHE A 109 -1.86 15.49 -7.19
CA PHE A 109 -0.44 15.82 -7.04
C PHE A 109 0.37 14.52 -6.89
N TRP A 110 1.46 14.40 -7.65
CA TRP A 110 2.28 13.20 -7.60
C TRP A 110 3.77 13.50 -7.47
N ILE A 111 4.51 12.57 -6.85
CA ILE A 111 5.94 12.63 -6.61
C ILE A 111 6.59 11.34 -7.11
N SER A 112 7.69 11.46 -7.88
CA SER A 112 8.47 10.31 -8.31
C SER A 112 9.46 9.84 -7.24
N HIS A 113 9.57 8.54 -7.06
CA HIS A 113 10.61 7.93 -6.22
C HIS A 113 12.03 8.21 -6.71
N TYR A 114 12.22 8.33 -8.03
CA TYR A 114 13.54 8.55 -8.65
C TYR A 114 14.07 9.97 -8.46
N GLN A 115 13.23 10.92 -8.18
CA GLN A 115 13.67 12.28 -7.85
C GLN A 115 14.33 12.31 -6.47
N LYS A 116 15.56 11.78 -6.40
CA LYS A 116 16.33 11.48 -5.19
C LYS A 116 16.15 12.52 -4.06
N HIS A 117 16.78 13.68 -4.15
CA HIS A 117 16.67 14.74 -3.14
C HIS A 117 15.42 15.61 -3.36
N ALA A 118 15.10 15.94 -4.60
CA ALA A 118 13.96 16.75 -4.96
C ALA A 118 12.63 16.15 -4.45
N GLY A 119 12.42 14.85 -4.56
CA GLY A 119 11.19 14.20 -4.07
C GLY A 119 10.97 14.35 -2.57
N VAL A 120 12.04 14.25 -1.75
CA VAL A 120 11.94 14.44 -0.29
C VAL A 120 11.66 15.91 0.05
N HIS A 121 12.29 16.86 -0.62
CA HIS A 121 12.01 18.28 -0.43
C HIS A 121 10.57 18.61 -0.84
N THR A 122 10.14 18.15 -2.02
CA THR A 122 8.76 18.35 -2.50
C THR A 122 7.73 17.80 -1.51
N PHE A 123 7.98 16.63 -0.91
CA PHE A 123 7.11 16.06 0.10
C PHE A 123 7.06 16.94 1.35
N LYS A 124 8.21 17.36 1.87
CA LYS A 124 8.30 18.25 3.05
C LYS A 124 7.62 19.59 2.81
N ASP A 125 7.87 20.20 1.66
CA ASP A 125 7.27 21.49 1.28
C ASP A 125 5.74 21.37 1.19
N TYR A 126 5.23 20.25 0.65
CA TYR A 126 3.80 19.99 0.60
C TYR A 126 3.20 19.86 2.01
N MET A 127 3.85 19.09 2.90
CA MET A 127 3.42 18.94 4.29
C MET A 127 3.38 20.29 5.02
N LEU A 128 4.43 21.11 4.89
CA LEU A 128 4.51 22.45 5.48
C LEU A 128 3.43 23.38 4.93
N LYS A 129 3.28 23.46 3.60
CA LYS A 129 2.29 24.30 2.95
C LYS A 129 0.85 23.97 3.38
N LYS A 130 0.57 22.69 3.58
CA LYS A 130 -0.74 22.20 4.02
C LYS A 130 -0.88 22.14 5.55
N LYS A 131 0.18 22.46 6.31
CA LYS A 131 0.21 22.39 7.79
C LYS A 131 -0.15 20.99 8.31
N LEU A 132 0.34 19.94 7.63
CA LEU A 132 0.10 18.54 7.98
C LEU A 132 1.27 17.99 8.80
N SER A 133 0.96 17.13 9.76
CA SER A 133 1.97 16.47 10.62
C SER A 133 1.85 14.94 10.63
N LYS A 134 0.77 14.41 10.05
CA LYS A 134 0.47 12.99 10.00
C LYS A 134 0.45 12.48 8.57
N VAL A 135 0.76 11.21 8.37
CA VAL A 135 0.77 10.56 7.04
C VAL A 135 0.07 9.22 7.12
N ILE A 136 -0.87 8.97 6.23
CA ILE A 136 -1.52 7.68 6.07
C ILE A 136 -1.09 7.09 4.75
N PHE A 137 -0.41 5.95 4.80
CA PHE A 137 0.03 5.21 3.62
C PHE A 137 -1.01 4.19 3.20
N CYS A 138 -1.18 4.02 1.89
CA CYS A 138 -1.95 2.95 1.26
C CYS A 138 -1.34 2.58 -0.10
N GLY A 139 -1.88 1.57 -0.77
CA GLY A 139 -1.45 1.17 -2.12
C GLY A 139 -0.59 -0.09 -2.17
N PHE A 140 0.42 -0.13 -3.03
CA PHE A 140 1.09 -1.35 -3.50
C PHE A 140 2.62 -1.26 -3.43
N HIS A 141 3.34 -2.23 -2.91
CA HIS A 141 2.90 -3.35 -2.05
C HIS A 141 3.44 -3.07 -0.65
N GLU A 142 2.73 -3.54 0.38
CA GLU A 142 2.99 -3.23 1.77
C GLU A 142 4.45 -3.39 2.19
N SER A 143 4.97 -4.62 2.15
CA SER A 143 6.32 -4.95 2.64
C SER A 143 7.46 -4.39 1.80
N ASN A 144 7.17 -3.83 0.63
CA ASN A 144 8.16 -3.28 -0.28
C ASN A 144 8.00 -1.75 -0.44
N CYS A 145 7.06 -1.32 -1.31
CA CYS A 145 6.96 0.09 -1.67
C CYS A 145 6.40 0.94 -0.53
N VAL A 146 5.31 0.51 0.11
CA VAL A 146 4.66 1.24 1.19
C VAL A 146 5.59 1.42 2.38
N ILE A 147 6.32 0.37 2.76
CA ILE A 147 7.18 0.39 3.95
C ILE A 147 8.59 0.88 3.65
N ASN A 148 9.24 0.35 2.60
CA ASN A 148 10.70 0.45 2.43
C ASN A 148 11.16 1.46 1.38
N ARG A 149 10.27 1.98 0.53
CA ARG A 149 10.66 3.03 -0.43
C ARG A 149 11.18 4.28 0.27
N ARG A 150 11.89 5.12 -0.48
CA ARG A 150 12.51 6.34 0.02
C ARG A 150 11.51 7.32 0.64
N LEU A 151 10.30 7.38 0.12
CA LEU A 151 9.18 8.15 0.66
C LEU A 151 8.15 7.25 1.36
N GLY A 152 8.53 6.02 1.71
CA GLY A 152 7.69 5.06 2.42
C GLY A 152 7.76 5.23 3.94
N TYR A 153 6.96 4.44 4.64
CA TYR A 153 6.75 4.51 6.08
C TYR A 153 8.05 4.59 6.88
N ASN A 154 9.02 3.68 6.67
CA ASN A 154 10.26 3.61 7.46
C ASN A 154 11.11 4.89 7.39
N LYS A 155 11.02 5.65 6.31
CA LYS A 155 11.76 6.90 6.16
C LYS A 155 10.96 8.08 6.69
N MET A 156 9.66 8.13 6.38
CA MET A 156 8.81 9.25 6.76
C MET A 156 8.45 9.24 8.24
N SER A 157 8.35 8.06 8.89
CA SER A 157 8.08 7.94 10.34
C SER A 157 9.18 8.53 11.25
N LYS A 158 10.34 8.87 10.68
CA LYS A 158 11.38 9.62 11.39
C LYS A 158 11.07 11.12 11.54
N HIS A 159 10.10 11.62 10.80
CA HIS A 159 9.79 13.04 10.70
C HIS A 159 8.32 13.35 10.95
N TYR A 160 7.43 12.38 10.76
CA TYR A 160 5.98 12.53 10.82
C TYR A 160 5.37 11.38 11.60
N ASP A 161 4.17 11.59 12.13
CA ASP A 161 3.37 10.50 12.71
C ASP A 161 2.71 9.72 11.57
N CYS A 162 3.21 8.50 11.32
CA CYS A 162 2.85 7.70 10.16
C CYS A 162 1.95 6.52 10.52
N TYR A 163 1.00 6.25 9.65
CA TYR A 163 0.03 5.16 9.72
C TYR A 163 -0.05 4.42 8.39
N ILE A 164 -0.53 3.18 8.41
CA ILE A 164 -0.84 2.39 7.22
C ILE A 164 -2.33 2.04 7.26
N SER A 165 -3.07 2.38 6.20
CA SER A 165 -4.46 1.93 6.08
C SER A 165 -4.50 0.45 5.80
N TRP A 166 -5.16 -0.30 6.69
CA TRP A 166 -5.26 -1.75 6.59
C TRP A 166 -6.04 -2.22 5.36
N GLU A 167 -7.19 -1.58 5.11
CA GLU A 167 -8.09 -1.99 4.03
C GLU A 167 -7.60 -1.57 2.64
N LEU A 168 -6.82 -0.48 2.57
CA LEU A 168 -6.39 0.14 1.32
C LEU A 168 -4.94 -0.18 0.95
N THR A 169 -4.30 -1.10 1.68
CA THR A 169 -2.93 -1.53 1.41
C THR A 169 -2.89 -2.98 0.99
N CYS A 170 -2.28 -3.23 -0.17
CA CYS A 170 -2.15 -4.57 -0.71
C CYS A 170 -0.93 -5.26 -0.11
N PRO A 171 -1.09 -6.41 0.57
CA PRO A 171 0.05 -7.22 0.96
C PRO A 171 0.83 -7.68 -0.27
N TYR A 172 2.16 -7.81 -0.13
CA TYR A 172 2.97 -8.33 -1.23
C TYR A 172 2.60 -9.81 -1.49
N PRO A 173 2.28 -10.16 -2.73
CA PRO A 173 2.01 -11.54 -3.07
C PRO A 173 3.30 -12.35 -2.97
N VAL A 174 3.42 -13.16 -1.92
CA VAL A 174 4.55 -14.06 -1.71
C VAL A 174 4.07 -15.50 -1.75
N THR A 175 4.86 -16.36 -2.36
CA THR A 175 4.53 -17.76 -2.56
C THR A 175 5.23 -18.68 -1.58
N ASP A 176 6.26 -18.19 -0.86
CA ASP A 176 7.00 -18.97 0.10
C ASP A 176 6.66 -18.63 1.56
N TRP A 177 6.60 -19.68 2.38
CA TRP A 177 6.23 -19.57 3.78
C TRP A 177 7.22 -18.80 4.65
N GLN A 178 8.51 -18.83 4.33
CA GLN A 178 9.55 -18.15 5.10
C GLN A 178 9.44 -16.64 4.95
N THR A 179 9.22 -16.17 3.73
CA THR A 179 8.98 -14.75 3.44
C THR A 179 7.71 -14.26 4.10
N ILE A 180 6.65 -15.07 4.13
CA ILE A 180 5.41 -14.75 4.84
C ILE A 180 5.65 -14.59 6.33
N GLN A 181 6.34 -15.54 6.97
CA GLN A 181 6.66 -15.44 8.40
C GLN A 181 7.54 -14.23 8.73
N LYS A 182 8.52 -13.92 7.86
CA LYS A 182 9.36 -12.75 8.01
C LYS A 182 8.53 -11.47 7.95
N ASN A 183 7.71 -11.33 6.92
CA ASN A 183 6.83 -10.17 6.74
C ASN A 183 5.90 -10.02 7.95
N GLN A 184 5.29 -11.09 8.46
CA GLN A 184 4.44 -11.07 9.64
C GLN A 184 5.14 -10.54 10.90
N ARG A 185 6.42 -10.90 11.10
CA ARG A 185 7.20 -10.40 12.24
C ARG A 185 7.51 -8.91 12.12
N GLU A 186 7.75 -8.46 10.90
CA GLU A 186 8.04 -7.05 10.62
C GLU A 186 6.79 -6.17 10.74
N MET A 187 5.63 -6.66 10.34
CA MET A 187 4.34 -5.94 10.39
C MET A 187 3.96 -5.47 11.80
N LYS A 188 4.36 -6.20 12.86
CA LYS A 188 4.11 -5.81 14.26
C LYS A 188 4.76 -4.47 14.67
N LYS A 189 5.66 -3.94 13.86
CA LYS A 189 6.38 -2.69 14.13
C LYS A 189 5.66 -1.44 13.61
N TYR A 190 4.60 -1.62 12.83
CA TYR A 190 3.94 -0.52 12.13
C TYR A 190 2.58 -0.19 12.73
N LYS A 191 2.19 1.07 12.64
CA LYS A 191 0.90 1.56 13.10
C LYS A 191 -0.15 1.38 12.00
N TYR A 192 -1.01 0.39 12.15
CA TYR A 192 -2.13 0.18 11.24
C TYR A 192 -3.39 0.84 11.76
N VAL A 193 -4.17 1.41 10.86
CA VAL A 193 -5.45 2.04 11.15
C VAL A 193 -6.53 1.49 10.22
N LYS A 194 -7.72 1.31 10.75
CA LYS A 194 -8.91 0.84 10.06
C LYS A 194 -9.95 1.95 10.00
N PHE A 195 -10.43 2.27 8.78
CA PHE A 195 -11.37 3.38 8.52
C PHE A 195 -12.82 2.92 8.31
N GLU A 196 -13.06 1.59 8.28
CA GLU A 196 -14.41 1.01 8.14
C GLU A 196 -14.92 0.41 9.45
#